data_43f0457e5af9dc770a0eb108c932ed3f
#
_entry.id   43f0457e5af9dc770a0eb108c932ed3f
#
_cell.length_a   1.000
_cell.length_b   1.000
_cell.length_c   1.000
_cell.angle_alpha   90.00
_cell.angle_beta   90.00
_cell.angle_gamma   90.00
#
_symmetry.space_group_name_H-M   'P 1'
#
loop_
_entity.id
_entity.type
_entity.pdbx_description
1 polymer ?
#
loop_
_entity_poly.entity_id
_entity_poly.type
_entity_poly.pdbx_seq_one_letter_code
_entity_poly.pdbx_strand_id
1 'polypeptide(L)'
;VMWSDKKKIISIEHLLLMKSGLDSDDWNKNSPGFELKMYKSEDWSQFILKQDVTADPGKLFRYSTGGTVLLGRVLSNAVKESIPSYSKKVLFDPLEIRNPKWQKTPSNKTDTGGHLHLKPRDMAKIGQIVLDKGRWKNKQIVSQQWIEKSTKPRTIIPKQEHLELAYSYLWWHHDFVVNNQRIKSVIAWGNGGQFIFIMPDLDMVGPADLRIFVVKGVLNLAIRKKSSVFSVGIKLVC
;
A
#
# COMPACT_ATOMS: atom_id res chain seq x y z
N VAL A 1 -25.23 12.70 8.08
CA VAL A 1 -24.62 13.28 6.87
C VAL A 1 -25.33 12.65 5.68
N MET A 2 -26.06 13.46 4.89
CA MET A 2 -26.59 13.01 3.60
C MET A 2 -25.41 12.86 2.63
N TRP A 3 -25.24 11.66 2.08
CA TRP A 3 -24.22 11.41 1.09
C TRP A 3 -24.74 11.81 -0.31
N SER A 4 -23.90 12.49 -1.10
CA SER A 4 -24.20 12.73 -2.51
C SER A 4 -24.31 11.42 -3.27
N ASP A 5 -25.03 11.38 -4.39
CA ASP A 5 -25.18 10.16 -5.18
C ASP A 5 -23.84 9.63 -5.67
N LYS A 6 -22.92 10.52 -6.05
CA LYS A 6 -21.54 10.14 -6.40
C LYS A 6 -20.80 9.47 -5.23
N LYS A 7 -21.04 9.89 -3.98
CA LYS A 7 -20.41 9.28 -2.80
C LYS A 7 -20.94 7.88 -2.52
N LYS A 8 -22.22 7.63 -2.79
CA LYS A 8 -22.87 6.32 -2.59
C LYS A 8 -22.33 5.24 -3.52
N ILE A 9 -21.82 5.59 -4.70
CA ILE A 9 -21.29 4.64 -5.68
C ILE A 9 -19.77 4.39 -5.54
N ILE A 10 -19.12 4.99 -4.55
CA ILE A 10 -17.71 4.68 -4.26
C ILE A 10 -17.59 3.24 -3.79
N SER A 11 -16.88 2.41 -4.54
CA SER A 11 -16.64 1.01 -4.24
C SER A 11 -15.31 0.78 -3.52
N ILE A 12 -15.13 -0.42 -2.94
CA ILE A 12 -13.85 -0.87 -2.40
C ILE A 12 -12.77 -0.82 -3.48
N GLU A 13 -13.10 -1.20 -4.72
CA GLU A 13 -12.15 -1.17 -5.84
C GLU A 13 -11.68 0.25 -6.16
N HIS A 14 -12.57 1.23 -6.09
CA HIS A 14 -12.19 2.64 -6.28
C HIS A 14 -11.18 3.12 -5.23
N LEU A 15 -11.34 2.69 -3.98
CA LEU A 15 -10.37 3.00 -2.91
C LEU A 15 -9.03 2.27 -3.12
N LEU A 16 -9.06 0.98 -3.47
CA LEU A 16 -7.87 0.18 -3.75
C LEU A 16 -7.04 0.73 -4.91
N LEU A 17 -7.70 1.32 -5.91
CA LEU A 17 -7.07 1.91 -7.10
C LEU A 17 -6.72 3.40 -6.93
N MET A 18 -6.94 3.98 -5.74
CA MET A 18 -6.74 5.42 -5.52
C MET A 18 -7.59 6.30 -6.47
N LYS A 19 -8.81 5.82 -6.79
CA LYS A 19 -9.76 6.45 -7.72
C LYS A 19 -11.13 6.69 -7.10
N SER A 20 -11.18 7.02 -5.82
CA SER A 20 -12.45 7.27 -5.12
C SER A 20 -13.23 8.48 -5.65
N GLY A 21 -12.54 9.44 -6.25
CA GLY A 21 -13.11 10.72 -6.64
C GLY A 21 -13.26 11.72 -5.51
N LEU A 22 -12.96 11.33 -4.26
CA LEU A 22 -12.92 12.24 -3.11
C LEU A 22 -11.83 13.30 -3.32
N ASP A 23 -12.06 14.50 -2.80
CA ASP A 23 -11.05 15.56 -2.76
C ASP A 23 -10.01 15.29 -1.66
N SER A 24 -9.24 14.22 -1.89
CA SER A 24 -8.19 13.75 -1.00
C SER A 24 -7.00 13.31 -1.86
N ASP A 25 -5.95 14.13 -1.85
CA ASP A 25 -4.74 13.95 -2.65
C ASP A 25 -3.51 14.31 -1.80
N ASP A 26 -2.69 13.29 -1.51
CA ASP A 26 -1.50 13.46 -0.67
C ASP A 26 -0.32 14.09 -1.44
N TRP A 27 -0.44 14.26 -2.75
CA TRP A 27 0.54 14.98 -3.56
C TRP A 27 0.21 16.47 -3.70
N ASN A 28 -1.01 16.87 -3.33
CA ASN A 28 -1.47 18.25 -3.34
C ASN A 28 -1.72 18.76 -1.91
N LYS A 29 -0.79 19.54 -1.38
CA LYS A 29 -0.91 20.14 -0.03
C LYS A 29 -2.16 21.01 0.15
N ASN A 30 -2.71 21.53 -0.95
CA ASN A 30 -3.93 22.34 -0.92
C ASN A 30 -5.21 21.49 -0.90
N SER A 31 -5.12 20.20 -1.22
CA SER A 31 -6.29 19.30 -1.16
C SER A 31 -6.93 19.36 0.24
N PRO A 32 -8.27 19.52 0.34
CA PRO A 32 -8.98 19.47 1.62
C PRO A 32 -8.72 18.18 2.39
N GLY A 33 -8.63 17.05 1.68
CA GLY A 33 -8.34 15.73 2.26
C GLY A 33 -6.87 15.33 2.30
N PHE A 34 -5.92 16.29 2.24
CA PHE A 34 -4.48 16.04 2.37
C PHE A 34 -4.14 15.35 3.70
N GLU A 35 -3.27 14.33 3.67
CA GLU A 35 -3.00 13.46 4.82
C GLU A 35 -2.60 14.21 6.11
N LEU A 36 -1.78 15.28 6.03
CA LEU A 36 -1.38 16.02 7.22
C LEU A 36 -2.54 16.80 7.85
N LYS A 37 -3.59 17.15 7.09
CA LYS A 37 -4.82 17.71 7.64
C LYS A 37 -5.64 16.64 8.35
N MET A 38 -5.69 15.43 7.76
CA MET A 38 -6.32 14.27 8.37
C MET A 38 -5.66 13.89 9.71
N TYR A 39 -4.32 13.87 9.77
CA TYR A 39 -3.58 13.52 10.99
C TYR A 39 -3.85 14.46 12.16
N LYS A 40 -4.26 15.71 11.89
CA LYS A 40 -4.66 16.69 12.91
C LYS A 40 -6.10 16.52 13.41
N SER A 41 -6.88 15.66 12.76
CA SER A 41 -8.29 15.43 13.15
C SER A 41 -8.39 14.30 14.17
N GLU A 42 -9.46 14.31 14.98
CA GLU A 42 -9.73 13.26 15.97
C GLU A 42 -10.15 11.94 15.35
N ASP A 43 -11.00 11.95 14.31
CA ASP A 43 -11.45 10.76 13.59
C ASP A 43 -11.11 10.88 12.11
N TRP A 44 -10.05 10.18 11.71
CA TRP A 44 -9.54 10.19 10.34
C TRP A 44 -10.57 9.66 9.33
N SER A 45 -11.34 8.64 9.72
CA SER A 45 -12.37 8.09 8.83
C SER A 45 -13.47 9.11 8.58
N GLN A 46 -13.94 9.79 9.64
CA GLN A 46 -14.94 10.84 9.50
C GLN A 46 -14.39 12.04 8.72
N PHE A 47 -13.13 12.40 8.94
CA PHE A 47 -12.49 13.48 8.21
C PHE A 47 -12.53 13.22 6.70
N ILE A 48 -12.15 12.03 6.26
CA ILE A 48 -12.15 11.66 4.83
C ILE A 48 -13.57 11.51 4.28
N LEU A 49 -14.50 10.96 5.05
CA LEU A 49 -15.90 10.84 4.62
C LEU A 49 -16.60 12.20 4.46
N LYS A 50 -16.11 13.25 5.09
CA LYS A 50 -16.61 14.62 4.92
C LYS A 50 -16.12 15.29 3.64
N GLN A 51 -15.05 14.79 2.99
CA GLN A 51 -14.54 15.39 1.77
C GLN A 51 -15.55 15.26 0.63
N ASP A 52 -15.60 16.27 -0.23
CA ASP A 52 -16.46 16.26 -1.40
C ASP A 52 -15.99 15.28 -2.47
N VAL A 53 -16.89 14.85 -3.33
CA VAL A 53 -16.56 14.07 -4.53
C VAL A 53 -16.43 15.04 -5.70
N THR A 54 -15.20 15.34 -6.09
CA THR A 54 -14.87 16.34 -7.14
C THR A 54 -14.52 15.69 -8.48
N ALA A 55 -14.47 14.36 -8.53
CA ALA A 55 -14.33 13.59 -9.77
C ALA A 55 -15.26 12.37 -9.75
N ASP A 56 -15.58 11.81 -10.90
CA ASP A 56 -16.35 10.56 -10.94
C ASP A 56 -15.54 9.39 -10.40
N PRO A 57 -16.09 8.58 -9.48
CA PRO A 57 -15.42 7.40 -8.96
C PRO A 57 -14.96 6.48 -10.08
N GLY A 58 -13.73 5.98 -9.97
CA GLY A 58 -13.07 5.14 -10.98
C GLY A 58 -12.32 5.88 -12.07
N LYS A 59 -12.44 7.22 -12.20
CA LYS A 59 -11.83 7.98 -13.31
C LYS A 59 -10.46 8.56 -12.98
N LEU A 60 -10.34 9.35 -11.94
CA LEU A 60 -9.13 10.11 -11.63
C LEU A 60 -8.33 9.46 -10.53
N PHE A 61 -7.04 9.22 -10.78
CA PHE A 61 -6.10 8.77 -9.75
C PHE A 61 -5.69 9.94 -8.86
N ARG A 62 -5.87 9.78 -7.54
CA ARG A 62 -5.37 10.65 -6.49
C ARG A 62 -4.84 9.78 -5.36
N TYR A 63 -3.54 9.85 -5.11
CA TYR A 63 -2.95 9.08 -4.02
C TYR A 63 -3.50 9.57 -2.68
N SER A 64 -4.15 8.71 -1.93
CA SER A 64 -4.87 9.09 -0.72
C SER A 64 -4.66 8.08 0.41
N THR A 65 -3.92 8.47 1.42
CA THR A 65 -3.80 7.75 2.70
C THR A 65 -5.16 7.61 3.37
N GLY A 66 -6.00 8.63 3.28
CA GLY A 66 -7.37 8.57 3.80
C GLY A 66 -8.22 7.48 3.16
N GLY A 67 -8.02 7.21 1.86
CA GLY A 67 -8.67 6.09 1.18
C GLY A 67 -8.33 4.74 1.81
N THR A 68 -7.07 4.53 2.22
CA THR A 68 -6.65 3.30 2.91
C THR A 68 -7.13 3.22 4.35
N VAL A 69 -7.29 4.35 5.04
CA VAL A 69 -7.96 4.40 6.35
C VAL A 69 -9.41 3.93 6.22
N LEU A 70 -10.14 4.37 5.18
CA LEU A 70 -11.51 3.88 4.92
C LEU A 70 -11.54 2.38 4.61
N LEU A 71 -10.59 1.85 3.83
CA LEU A 71 -10.48 0.41 3.57
C LEU A 71 -10.31 -0.38 4.87
N GLY A 72 -9.44 0.07 5.78
CA GLY A 72 -9.28 -0.56 7.09
C GLY A 72 -10.58 -0.54 7.91
N ARG A 73 -11.34 0.52 7.82
CA ARG A 73 -12.65 0.64 8.48
C ARG A 73 -13.66 -0.34 7.92
N VAL A 74 -13.75 -0.43 6.59
CA VAL A 74 -14.62 -1.38 5.89
C VAL A 74 -14.25 -2.81 6.27
N LEU A 75 -12.96 -3.15 6.23
CA LEU A 75 -12.49 -4.49 6.59
C LEU A 75 -12.83 -4.83 8.04
N SER A 76 -12.50 -3.96 9.01
CA SER A 76 -12.79 -4.19 10.43
C SER A 76 -14.29 -4.41 10.68
N ASN A 77 -15.16 -3.65 10.00
CA ASN A 77 -16.60 -3.82 10.10
C ASN A 77 -17.08 -5.14 9.49
N ALA A 78 -16.51 -5.56 8.36
CA ALA A 78 -16.87 -6.79 7.69
C ALA A 78 -16.48 -8.04 8.49
N VAL A 79 -15.27 -8.04 9.05
CA VAL A 79 -14.77 -9.18 9.84
C VAL A 79 -15.19 -9.14 11.32
N LYS A 80 -15.79 -8.03 11.77
CA LYS A 80 -16.24 -7.79 13.15
C LYS A 80 -15.15 -7.96 14.21
N GLU A 81 -13.90 -7.72 13.81
CA GLU A 81 -12.73 -7.77 14.71
C GLU A 81 -11.70 -6.69 14.35
N SER A 82 -10.71 -6.48 15.20
CA SER A 82 -9.65 -5.51 14.93
C SER A 82 -8.73 -5.98 13.80
N ILE A 83 -8.18 -5.05 13.02
CA ILE A 83 -7.21 -5.36 11.96
C ILE A 83 -6.00 -6.13 12.49
N PRO A 84 -5.37 -5.78 13.64
CA PRO A 84 -4.28 -6.57 14.21
C PRO A 84 -4.66 -8.01 14.51
N SER A 85 -5.86 -8.25 15.10
CA SER A 85 -6.35 -9.59 15.41
C SER A 85 -6.60 -10.40 14.14
N TYR A 86 -7.31 -9.81 13.18
CA TYR A 86 -7.62 -10.47 11.92
C TYR A 86 -6.34 -10.80 11.13
N SER A 87 -5.47 -9.79 10.90
CA SER A 87 -4.22 -9.98 10.15
C SER A 87 -3.27 -10.97 10.84
N LYS A 88 -3.24 -10.99 12.19
CA LYS A 88 -2.48 -12.00 12.93
C LYS A 88 -2.93 -13.40 12.53
N LYS A 89 -4.24 -13.67 12.61
CA LYS A 89 -4.83 -14.99 12.34
C LYS A 89 -4.65 -15.45 10.89
N VAL A 90 -4.93 -14.56 9.92
CA VAL A 90 -5.02 -14.98 8.50
C VAL A 90 -3.73 -14.81 7.72
N LEU A 91 -2.79 -13.98 8.20
CA LEU A 91 -1.55 -13.67 7.48
C LEU A 91 -0.30 -13.84 8.34
N PHE A 92 -0.22 -13.17 9.50
CA PHE A 92 1.05 -13.10 10.22
C PHE A 92 1.43 -14.42 10.90
N ASP A 93 0.51 -15.11 11.55
CA ASP A 93 0.78 -16.42 12.15
C ASP A 93 1.16 -17.46 11.08
N PRO A 94 0.40 -17.60 9.95
CA PRO A 94 0.81 -18.48 8.86
C PRO A 94 2.20 -18.17 8.30
N LEU A 95 2.59 -16.89 8.21
CA LEU A 95 3.90 -16.45 7.77
C LEU A 95 4.97 -16.46 8.89
N GLU A 96 4.62 -16.87 10.09
CA GLU A 96 5.52 -16.83 11.24
C GLU A 96 6.08 -15.43 11.53
N ILE A 97 5.22 -14.41 11.35
CA ILE A 97 5.51 -13.01 11.70
C ILE A 97 5.00 -12.77 13.12
N ARG A 98 5.91 -12.67 14.10
CA ARG A 98 5.51 -12.73 15.50
C ARG A 98 5.27 -11.38 16.19
N ASN A 99 5.87 -10.31 15.72
CA ASN A 99 5.87 -9.01 16.40
C ASN A 99 5.53 -7.84 15.48
N PRO A 100 4.42 -7.87 14.71
CA PRO A 100 3.98 -6.72 13.97
C PRO A 100 3.50 -5.64 14.95
N LYS A 101 3.92 -4.39 14.75
CA LYS A 101 3.47 -3.27 15.56
C LYS A 101 2.61 -2.34 14.74
N TRP A 102 1.37 -2.16 15.18
CA TRP A 102 0.43 -1.23 14.57
C TRP A 102 0.36 0.06 15.39
N GLN A 103 0.31 1.19 14.73
CA GLN A 103 -0.09 2.43 15.36
C GLN A 103 -1.60 2.55 15.44
N LYS A 104 -2.07 3.46 16.29
CA LYS A 104 -3.47 3.78 16.45
C LYS A 104 -3.71 5.24 16.05
N THR A 105 -4.90 5.48 15.53
CA THR A 105 -5.42 6.83 15.31
C THR A 105 -5.82 7.48 16.64
N PRO A 106 -6.02 8.81 16.69
CA PRO A 106 -6.52 9.48 17.90
C PRO A 106 -7.83 8.88 18.44
N SER A 107 -8.73 8.41 17.54
CA SER A 107 -9.97 7.71 17.91
C SER A 107 -9.76 6.23 18.31
N ASN A 108 -8.53 5.82 18.66
CA ASN A 108 -8.17 4.48 19.11
C ASN A 108 -8.47 3.34 18.10
N LYS A 109 -8.54 3.66 16.82
CA LYS A 109 -8.65 2.68 15.73
C LYS A 109 -7.26 2.31 15.21
N THR A 110 -7.14 1.15 14.55
CA THR A 110 -5.89 0.79 13.89
C THR A 110 -5.61 1.74 12.73
N ASP A 111 -4.41 2.28 12.68
CA ASP A 111 -3.95 3.04 11.53
C ASP A 111 -3.64 2.09 10.38
N THR A 112 -4.43 2.16 9.33
CA THR A 112 -4.27 1.40 8.08
C THR A 112 -3.77 2.26 6.92
N GLY A 113 -3.58 3.54 7.16
CA GLY A 113 -2.99 4.47 6.20
C GLY A 113 -1.48 4.27 6.04
N GLY A 114 -0.84 3.68 7.04
CA GLY A 114 0.60 3.44 7.10
C GLY A 114 0.98 2.92 8.48
N HIS A 115 2.24 3.13 8.89
CA HIS A 115 2.73 2.92 10.26
C HIS A 115 2.58 1.49 10.83
N LEU A 116 2.47 0.47 9.96
CA LEU A 116 2.73 -0.91 10.34
C LEU A 116 4.24 -1.14 10.38
N HIS A 117 4.77 -1.52 11.55
CA HIS A 117 6.18 -1.79 11.73
C HIS A 117 6.45 -3.28 11.66
N LEU A 118 7.32 -3.68 10.74
CA LEU A 118 7.78 -5.05 10.54
C LEU A 118 9.30 -5.11 10.54
N LYS A 119 9.85 -6.29 10.87
CA LYS A 119 11.29 -6.55 10.64
C LYS A 119 11.54 -6.74 9.13
N PRO A 120 12.74 -6.42 8.60
CA PRO A 120 13.05 -6.62 7.18
C PRO A 120 12.80 -8.06 6.69
N ARG A 121 13.11 -9.06 7.51
CA ARG A 121 12.82 -10.46 7.19
C ARG A 121 11.32 -10.76 7.08
N ASP A 122 10.49 -10.08 7.88
CA ASP A 122 9.04 -10.25 7.83
C ASP A 122 8.45 -9.54 6.60
N MET A 123 9.03 -8.41 6.19
CA MET A 123 8.74 -7.77 4.91
C MET A 123 9.06 -8.70 3.73
N ALA A 124 10.22 -9.38 3.78
CA ALA A 124 10.60 -10.36 2.76
C ALA A 124 9.56 -11.49 2.65
N LYS A 125 9.03 -12.00 3.76
CA LYS A 125 7.98 -13.03 3.74
C LYS A 125 6.71 -12.55 3.03
N ILE A 126 6.34 -11.26 3.20
CA ILE A 126 5.21 -10.67 2.49
C ILE A 126 5.49 -10.58 0.99
N GLY A 127 6.69 -10.19 0.60
CA GLY A 127 7.08 -10.23 -0.81
C GLY A 127 7.10 -11.66 -1.36
N GLN A 128 7.63 -12.61 -0.60
CA GLN A 128 7.72 -14.02 -1.02
C GLN A 128 6.35 -14.64 -1.27
N ILE A 129 5.37 -14.39 -0.38
CA ILE A 129 4.02 -14.92 -0.60
C ILE A 129 3.38 -14.38 -1.88
N VAL A 130 3.72 -13.15 -2.28
CA VAL A 130 3.26 -12.58 -3.55
C VAL A 130 3.99 -13.25 -4.72
N LEU A 131 5.30 -13.43 -4.65
CA LEU A 131 6.10 -14.11 -5.67
C LEU A 131 5.60 -15.55 -5.87
N ASP A 132 5.31 -16.27 -4.79
CA ASP A 132 4.83 -17.65 -4.79
C ASP A 132 3.31 -17.76 -4.97
N LYS A 133 2.68 -16.76 -5.59
CA LYS A 133 1.24 -16.76 -5.94
C LYS A 133 0.34 -17.11 -4.75
N GLY A 134 0.66 -16.57 -3.59
CA GLY A 134 -0.13 -16.74 -2.37
C GLY A 134 0.21 -17.96 -1.52
N ARG A 135 1.26 -18.71 -1.87
CA ARG A 135 1.70 -19.91 -1.14
C ARG A 135 2.83 -19.59 -0.16
N TRP A 136 2.84 -20.31 0.97
CA TRP A 136 3.92 -20.30 1.95
C TRP A 136 4.11 -21.70 2.51
N LYS A 137 5.32 -22.26 2.44
CA LYS A 137 5.62 -23.62 2.94
C LYS A 137 4.56 -24.65 2.50
N ASN A 138 4.26 -24.70 1.21
CA ASN A 138 3.26 -25.61 0.61
C ASN A 138 1.79 -25.38 1.01
N LYS A 139 1.46 -24.33 1.79
CA LYS A 139 0.09 -23.94 2.11
C LYS A 139 -0.35 -22.74 1.29
N GLN A 140 -1.58 -22.74 0.77
CA GLN A 140 -2.19 -21.56 0.17
C GLN A 140 -2.69 -20.66 1.30
N ILE A 141 -2.11 -19.49 1.46
CA ILE A 141 -2.47 -18.50 2.50
C ILE A 141 -3.39 -17.42 1.90
N VAL A 142 -3.02 -16.93 0.72
CA VAL A 142 -3.84 -16.00 -0.07
C VAL A 142 -4.14 -16.68 -1.41
N SER A 143 -5.37 -16.60 -1.92
CA SER A 143 -5.70 -17.26 -3.19
C SER A 143 -4.82 -16.73 -4.33
N GLN A 144 -4.37 -17.62 -5.21
CA GLN A 144 -3.60 -17.24 -6.40
C GLN A 144 -4.36 -16.21 -7.24
N GLN A 145 -5.66 -16.43 -7.43
CA GLN A 145 -6.52 -15.51 -8.18
C GLN A 145 -6.48 -14.08 -7.58
N TRP A 146 -6.46 -13.95 -6.24
CA TRP A 146 -6.37 -12.65 -5.60
C TRP A 146 -5.00 -12.01 -5.81
N ILE A 147 -3.91 -12.76 -5.66
CA ILE A 147 -2.56 -12.24 -5.94
C ILE A 147 -2.49 -11.71 -7.38
N GLU A 148 -2.90 -12.50 -8.36
CA GLU A 148 -2.91 -12.10 -9.77
C GLU A 148 -3.81 -10.87 -10.01
N LYS A 149 -4.99 -10.83 -9.41
CA LYS A 149 -5.91 -9.71 -9.53
C LYS A 149 -5.35 -8.44 -8.88
N SER A 150 -4.79 -8.54 -7.68
CA SER A 150 -4.32 -7.39 -6.90
C SER A 150 -3.02 -6.80 -7.42
N THR A 151 -2.16 -7.61 -8.04
CA THR A 151 -0.88 -7.16 -8.60
C THR A 151 -0.91 -6.87 -10.11
N LYS A 152 -2.05 -7.01 -10.78
CA LYS A 152 -2.18 -6.67 -12.21
C LYS A 152 -2.23 -5.15 -12.37
N PRO A 153 -1.32 -4.51 -13.12
CA PRO A 153 -1.36 -3.07 -13.39
C PRO A 153 -2.71 -2.64 -13.99
N ARG A 154 -3.31 -1.57 -13.46
CA ARG A 154 -4.64 -1.09 -13.87
C ARG A 154 -4.69 0.40 -14.15
N THR A 155 -3.74 1.16 -13.62
CA THR A 155 -3.69 2.60 -13.79
C THR A 155 -2.26 3.00 -14.11
N ILE A 156 -2.08 3.66 -15.25
CA ILE A 156 -0.80 4.31 -15.57
C ILE A 156 -0.81 5.64 -14.83
N ILE A 157 0.24 5.90 -14.06
CA ILE A 157 0.42 7.15 -13.36
C ILE A 157 1.05 8.14 -14.35
N PRO A 158 0.53 9.36 -14.49
CA PRO A 158 1.18 10.39 -15.32
C PRO A 158 2.65 10.53 -14.91
N LYS A 159 3.53 10.66 -15.90
CA LYS A 159 4.99 10.73 -15.71
C LYS A 159 5.34 11.68 -14.57
N GLN A 160 5.98 11.13 -13.54
CA GLN A 160 6.67 11.90 -12.52
C GLN A 160 8.17 11.75 -12.77
N GLU A 161 8.85 12.85 -13.05
CA GLU A 161 10.32 12.94 -13.11
C GLU A 161 11.02 11.82 -13.90
N HIS A 162 10.56 11.44 -15.08
CA HIS A 162 11.13 10.37 -15.93
C HIS A 162 10.82 8.93 -15.49
N LEU A 163 10.02 8.69 -14.45
CA LEU A 163 9.58 7.36 -14.05
C LEU A 163 8.25 6.99 -14.69
N GLU A 164 8.21 5.86 -15.39
CA GLU A 164 6.96 5.23 -15.83
C GLU A 164 6.45 4.36 -14.69
N LEU A 165 5.42 4.83 -14.02
CA LEU A 165 4.80 4.11 -12.91
C LEU A 165 3.41 3.64 -13.31
N ALA A 166 3.05 2.44 -12.85
CA ALA A 166 1.67 2.00 -12.86
C ALA A 166 1.23 1.61 -11.44
N TYR A 167 -0.07 1.48 -11.25
CA TYR A 167 -0.68 1.18 -9.96
C TYR A 167 -1.75 0.09 -10.09
N SER A 168 -1.86 -0.71 -9.08
CA SER A 168 -2.89 -1.73 -8.93
C SER A 168 -3.54 -1.61 -7.55
N TYR A 169 -4.02 -2.70 -6.94
CA TYR A 169 -4.62 -2.64 -5.61
C TYR A 169 -3.55 -2.42 -4.53
N LEU A 170 -3.20 -1.16 -4.29
CA LEU A 170 -2.18 -0.67 -3.36
C LEU A 170 -0.74 -1.15 -3.67
N TRP A 171 -0.51 -1.66 -4.88
CA TRP A 171 0.82 -2.00 -5.37
C TRP A 171 1.25 -1.01 -6.46
N TRP A 172 2.51 -0.60 -6.39
CA TRP A 172 3.19 0.15 -7.44
C TRP A 172 3.84 -0.81 -8.43
N HIS A 173 4.02 -0.33 -9.65
CA HIS A 173 4.74 -1.06 -10.70
C HIS A 173 5.72 -0.13 -11.36
N HIS A 174 6.94 -0.63 -11.57
CA HIS A 174 7.99 0.01 -12.34
C HIS A 174 8.81 -1.06 -13.03
N ASP A 175 9.09 -0.86 -14.32
CA ASP A 175 9.95 -1.77 -15.07
C ASP A 175 11.37 -1.20 -15.09
N PHE A 176 12.31 -1.95 -14.55
CA PHE A 176 13.74 -1.61 -14.62
C PHE A 176 14.32 -2.04 -15.95
N VAL A 177 15.25 -1.26 -16.49
CA VAL A 177 16.02 -1.64 -17.68
C VAL A 177 17.47 -1.86 -17.28
N VAL A 178 17.93 -3.10 -17.38
CA VAL A 178 19.32 -3.50 -17.07
C VAL A 178 19.87 -4.25 -18.27
N ASN A 179 20.99 -3.78 -18.84
CA ASN A 179 21.60 -4.39 -20.03
C ASN A 179 20.59 -4.61 -21.17
N ASN A 180 19.77 -3.62 -21.47
CA ASN A 180 18.69 -3.65 -22.47
C ASN A 180 17.59 -4.71 -22.20
N GLN A 181 17.57 -5.34 -21.03
CA GLN A 181 16.50 -6.23 -20.62
C GLN A 181 15.53 -5.48 -19.69
N ARG A 182 14.24 -5.60 -19.98
CA ARG A 182 13.18 -5.05 -19.14
C ARG A 182 12.81 -6.05 -18.06
N ILE A 183 12.97 -5.66 -16.80
CA ILE A 183 12.67 -6.45 -15.61
C ILE A 183 11.45 -5.84 -14.96
N LYS A 184 10.35 -6.58 -14.94
CA LYS A 184 9.11 -6.14 -14.29
C LYS A 184 9.25 -6.19 -12.79
N SER A 185 8.62 -5.22 -12.10
CA SER A 185 8.54 -5.27 -10.65
C SER A 185 7.15 -4.90 -10.12
N VAL A 186 6.77 -5.56 -9.01
CA VAL A 186 5.65 -5.22 -8.15
C VAL A 186 6.24 -4.68 -6.86
N ILE A 187 5.79 -3.51 -6.41
CA ILE A 187 6.46 -2.77 -5.35
C ILE A 187 5.46 -2.38 -4.27
N ALA A 188 5.71 -2.78 -3.01
CA ALA A 188 5.12 -2.07 -1.89
C ALA A 188 6.07 -0.91 -1.54
N TRP A 189 5.53 0.32 -1.56
CA TRP A 189 6.31 1.53 -1.36
C TRP A 189 5.76 2.32 -0.18
N GLY A 190 6.61 2.53 0.84
CA GLY A 190 6.33 3.38 2.00
C GLY A 190 6.97 4.75 1.90
N ASN A 191 6.28 5.77 2.42
CA ASN A 191 6.83 7.10 2.58
C ASN A 191 7.98 7.05 3.61
N GLY A 192 9.19 7.42 3.22
CA GLY A 192 10.40 7.29 4.03
C GLY A 192 11.43 6.31 3.44
N GLY A 193 11.16 5.74 2.26
CA GLY A 193 12.12 4.94 1.51
C GLY A 193 12.14 3.46 1.88
N GLN A 194 11.06 2.94 2.48
CA GLN A 194 10.89 1.51 2.71
C GLN A 194 10.20 0.86 1.51
N PHE A 195 10.76 -0.24 1.02
CA PHE A 195 10.26 -0.95 -0.14
C PHE A 195 10.23 -2.46 0.09
N ILE A 196 9.29 -3.11 -0.58
CA ILE A 196 9.39 -4.53 -0.93
C ILE A 196 9.37 -4.59 -2.45
N PHE A 197 10.48 -4.93 -3.06
CA PHE A 197 10.56 -5.20 -4.49
C PHE A 197 10.29 -6.68 -4.73
N ILE A 198 9.40 -6.98 -5.65
CA ILE A 198 9.10 -8.33 -6.11
C ILE A 198 9.37 -8.33 -7.60
N MET A 199 10.32 -9.11 -8.05
CA MET A 199 10.77 -9.20 -9.44
C MET A 199 10.57 -10.63 -9.95
N PRO A 200 9.40 -10.98 -10.49
CA PRO A 200 9.08 -12.36 -10.88
C PRO A 200 10.01 -12.89 -11.96
N ASP A 201 10.46 -12.03 -12.87
CA ASP A 201 11.38 -12.42 -13.96
C ASP A 201 12.77 -12.88 -13.46
N LEU A 202 13.12 -12.53 -12.21
CA LEU A 202 14.37 -12.89 -11.55
C LEU A 202 14.19 -13.86 -10.39
N ASP A 203 12.96 -14.31 -10.13
CA ASP A 203 12.61 -15.08 -8.93
C ASP A 203 13.14 -14.43 -7.63
N MET A 204 12.97 -13.10 -7.50
CA MET A 204 13.63 -12.31 -6.47
C MET A 204 12.66 -11.46 -5.66
N VAL A 205 12.91 -11.42 -4.35
CA VAL A 205 12.30 -10.48 -3.41
C VAL A 205 13.40 -9.73 -2.68
N GLY A 206 13.33 -8.40 -2.69
CA GLY A 206 14.25 -7.53 -1.97
C GLY A 206 13.50 -6.56 -1.05
N PRO A 207 13.50 -6.76 0.29
CA PRO A 207 13.15 -5.68 1.19
C PRO A 207 14.30 -4.67 1.19
N ALA A 208 13.98 -3.39 0.97
CA ALA A 208 14.98 -2.35 0.98
C ALA A 208 14.55 -1.18 1.86
N ASP A 209 15.50 -0.65 2.63
CA ASP A 209 15.46 0.69 3.18
C ASP A 209 16.40 1.53 2.32
N LEU A 210 15.86 2.09 1.25
CA LEU A 210 16.64 2.83 0.29
C LEU A 210 16.48 4.32 0.55
N ARG A 211 17.46 4.93 1.15
CA ARG A 211 17.83 6.28 0.75
C ARG A 211 18.49 6.16 -0.62
N ILE A 212 17.70 6.18 -1.68
CA ILE A 212 18.21 6.13 -3.04
C ILE A 212 18.97 7.42 -3.31
N PHE A 213 20.29 7.34 -3.35
CA PHE A 213 21.08 8.30 -4.07
C PHE A 213 21.04 7.90 -5.55
N VAL A 214 20.26 8.63 -6.33
CA VAL A 214 20.36 8.55 -7.79
C VAL A 214 21.70 9.13 -8.19
N VAL A 215 22.70 8.28 -8.35
CA VAL A 215 23.92 8.65 -9.08
C VAL A 215 23.64 8.36 -10.56
N LYS A 216 23.82 9.39 -11.40
CA LYS A 216 23.63 9.33 -12.85
C LYS A 216 24.00 7.96 -13.45
N GLY A 217 23.00 7.22 -13.91
CA GLY A 217 23.17 6.10 -14.83
C GLY A 217 23.45 4.72 -14.26
N VAL A 218 23.54 4.52 -12.93
CA VAL A 218 23.71 3.19 -12.32
C VAL A 218 22.93 3.11 -11.03
N LEU A 219 21.99 2.17 -10.95
CA LEU A 219 21.30 1.82 -9.73
C LEU A 219 22.27 1.08 -8.80
N ASN A 220 23.07 1.80 -8.02
CA ASN A 220 23.88 1.18 -6.98
C ASN A 220 23.00 0.90 -5.77
N LEU A 221 22.57 -0.35 -5.63
CA LEU A 221 21.93 -0.85 -4.41
C LEU A 221 22.95 -0.86 -3.27
N ALA A 222 23.09 0.24 -2.54
CA ALA A 222 23.88 0.28 -1.32
C ALA A 222 23.05 -0.19 -0.13
N ILE A 223 23.14 -1.48 0.19
CA ILE A 223 22.57 -2.06 1.41
C ILE A 223 23.42 -1.59 2.59
N ARG A 224 22.98 -0.60 3.35
CA ARG A 224 23.55 -0.32 4.67
C ARG A 224 22.86 -1.18 5.74
N LYS A 225 23.61 -2.14 6.31
CA LYS A 225 23.24 -2.82 7.55
C LYS A 225 23.18 -1.81 8.71
N LYS A 226 21.98 -1.50 9.20
CA LYS A 226 21.78 -1.07 10.59
C LYS A 226 20.56 -1.79 11.13
N SER A 227 20.77 -2.48 12.26
CA SER A 227 19.74 -3.12 13.06
C SER A 227 18.83 -2.05 13.67
N SER A 228 17.68 -1.82 13.10
CA SER A 228 16.61 -1.03 13.70
C SER A 228 15.26 -1.52 13.16
N VAL A 229 14.26 -1.42 14.02
CA VAL A 229 12.87 -1.68 13.65
C VAL A 229 12.45 -0.60 12.66
N PHE A 230 12.05 -0.99 11.45
CA PHE A 230 11.63 -0.06 10.41
C PHE A 230 10.12 0.19 10.49
N SER A 231 9.76 1.46 10.39
CA SER A 231 8.38 1.84 10.15
C SER A 231 8.06 1.63 8.67
N VAL A 232 7.19 0.71 8.37
CA VAL A 232 6.80 0.42 6.99
C VAL A 232 5.39 0.95 6.76
N GLY A 233 5.27 1.92 5.90
CA GLY A 233 3.98 2.34 5.37
C GLY A 233 3.42 1.30 4.39
N ILE A 234 3.45 0.00 4.76
CA ILE A 234 2.85 -1.04 3.95
C ILE A 234 1.35 -0.97 4.14
N LYS A 235 0.67 -0.62 3.08
CA LYS A 235 -0.77 -0.71 2.99
C LYS A 235 -1.12 -2.15 2.67
N LEU A 236 -1.22 -3.00 3.70
CA LEU A 236 -1.62 -4.40 3.52
C LEU A 236 -3.12 -4.49 3.29
N VAL A 237 -3.48 -4.97 2.12
CA VAL A 237 -4.82 -5.46 1.82
C VAL A 237 -4.71 -6.96 1.59
N CYS A 238 -5.08 -7.71 2.63
CA CYS A 238 -5.25 -9.16 2.55
C CYS A 238 -6.59 -9.52 1.92
#